data_c446ae28c04ea168084c8da51ad388d6
#
_entry.id   c446ae28c04ea168084c8da51ad388d6
#
_cell.length_a   1.000
_cell.length_b   1.000
_cell.length_c   1.000
_cell.angle_alpha   90.00
_cell.angle_beta   90.00
_cell.angle_gamma   90.00
#
_symmetry.space_group_name_H-M   'P 1'
#
loop_
_entity.id
_entity.type
_entity.pdbx_description
1 polymer ?
#
loop_
_entity_poly.entity_id
_entity_poly.type
_entity_poly.pdbx_seq_one_letter_code
_entity_poly.pdbx_strand_id
1 'polypeptide(L)'
;MELQLFDAHCHLDMMGRPETVASEAAAMGLGCFDCGVDPRDFAAAKKYVSRYPNIIAGVGLHPWWIADGRCGTAEVDLLCELATQERYIGEVGLDFSPRFAGTEELQTQTFERLCQTLSQHSIPRRALSIHAVRSAETVLDILETNSLFNNSPDSPAIIFHWFSGTSDELNRARNVGCYFSINERMLATKRGREYTRQIPLDRLLLETDAPTEENEYTTAQSLVESLTSASESIAELKNRDARHIESAVLANSRSIFDFR
;
A
#
# COMPACT_ATOMS: atom_id res chain seq x y z
N MET A 1 6.00 8.14 21.76
CA MET A 1 5.05 9.12 21.19
C MET A 1 3.84 8.35 20.71
N GLU A 2 2.63 8.82 21.00
CA GLU A 2 1.43 8.12 20.55
C GLU A 2 1.08 8.59 19.14
N LEU A 3 1.04 7.66 18.18
CA LEU A 3 0.62 7.97 16.82
C LEU A 3 -0.89 8.24 16.78
N GLN A 4 -1.28 9.28 16.07
CA GLN A 4 -2.65 9.73 15.89
C GLN A 4 -3.17 9.43 14.48
N LEU A 5 -2.27 9.40 13.48
CA LEU A 5 -2.55 9.09 12.09
C LEU A 5 -1.53 8.09 11.56
N PHE A 6 -1.94 7.34 10.54
CA PHE A 6 -1.05 6.44 9.81
C PHE A 6 -1.34 6.49 8.31
N ASP A 7 -0.31 6.81 7.54
CA ASP A 7 -0.32 6.75 6.08
C ASP A 7 0.03 5.33 5.66
N ALA A 8 -0.94 4.59 5.15
CA ALA A 8 -0.77 3.17 4.80
C ALA A 8 -0.14 2.95 3.42
N HIS A 9 0.15 4.03 2.68
CA HIS A 9 0.86 3.97 1.41
C HIS A 9 1.38 5.35 1.01
N CYS A 10 2.68 5.52 1.07
CA CYS A 10 3.42 6.65 0.50
C CYS A 10 4.79 6.18 0.01
N HIS A 11 5.49 7.04 -0.70
CA HIS A 11 6.84 6.81 -1.22
C HIS A 11 7.81 7.84 -0.60
N LEU A 12 8.05 7.66 0.69
CA LEU A 12 8.85 8.61 1.46
C LEU A 12 10.28 8.73 0.94
N ASP A 13 10.85 7.63 0.46
CA ASP A 13 12.17 7.55 -0.16
C ASP A 13 12.27 8.35 -1.47
N MET A 14 11.15 8.59 -2.16
CA MET A 14 11.07 9.40 -3.38
C MET A 14 10.87 10.90 -3.10
N MET A 15 10.63 11.31 -1.85
CA MET A 15 10.49 12.72 -1.49
C MET A 15 11.84 13.43 -1.49
N GLY A 16 11.85 14.71 -1.84
CA GLY A 16 13.08 15.50 -1.94
C GLY A 16 13.89 15.62 -0.62
N ARG A 17 13.25 15.37 0.55
CA ARG A 17 13.88 15.41 1.88
C ARG A 17 13.29 14.36 2.84
N PRO A 18 13.47 13.06 2.58
CA PRO A 18 12.79 11.99 3.30
C PRO A 18 13.05 12.00 4.82
N GLU A 19 14.29 12.20 5.25
CA GLU A 19 14.63 12.23 6.69
C GLU A 19 13.98 13.42 7.43
N THR A 20 13.84 14.57 6.76
CA THR A 20 13.15 15.74 7.33
C THR A 20 11.67 15.44 7.51
N VAL A 21 11.03 14.90 6.47
CA VAL A 21 9.61 14.53 6.51
C VAL A 21 9.37 13.46 7.58
N ALA A 22 10.21 12.43 7.66
CA ALA A 22 10.09 11.38 8.69
C ALA A 22 10.18 11.94 10.12
N SER A 23 11.11 12.89 10.35
CA SER A 23 11.27 13.54 11.65
C SER A 23 10.10 14.44 12.02
N GLU A 24 9.63 15.26 11.07
CA GLU A 24 8.46 16.13 11.25
C GLU A 24 7.19 15.31 11.46
N ALA A 25 6.98 14.23 10.67
CA ALA A 25 5.88 13.30 10.82
C ALA A 25 5.86 12.69 12.23
N ALA A 26 7.03 12.27 12.73
CA ALA A 26 7.15 11.78 14.10
C ALA A 26 6.69 12.84 15.12
N ALA A 27 7.14 14.09 15.00
CA ALA A 27 6.75 15.18 15.89
C ALA A 27 5.23 15.47 15.85
N MET A 28 4.58 15.19 14.73
CA MET A 28 3.14 15.39 14.52
C MET A 28 2.28 14.15 14.86
N GLY A 29 2.89 13.06 15.32
CA GLY A 29 2.17 11.81 15.60
C GLY A 29 1.69 11.08 14.35
N LEU A 30 2.34 11.29 13.21
CA LEU A 30 2.08 10.59 11.95
C LEU A 30 3.06 9.41 11.80
N GLY A 31 2.53 8.21 11.54
CA GLY A 31 3.27 7.06 11.05
C GLY A 31 3.06 6.86 9.56
N CYS A 32 4.02 6.21 8.90
CA CYS A 32 3.94 5.96 7.46
C CYS A 32 4.43 4.56 7.10
N PHE A 33 3.76 3.95 6.13
CA PHE A 33 4.28 2.82 5.38
C PHE A 33 4.91 3.34 4.09
N ASP A 34 6.23 3.36 4.07
CA ASP A 34 7.07 3.74 2.94
C ASP A 34 7.15 2.56 1.97
N CYS A 35 6.40 2.63 0.89
CA CYS A 35 6.29 1.60 -0.12
C CYS A 35 7.42 1.75 -1.15
N GLY A 36 8.44 0.90 -1.08
CA GLY A 36 9.53 0.87 -2.06
C GLY A 36 9.03 0.49 -3.45
N VAL A 37 9.65 1.03 -4.48
CA VAL A 37 9.32 0.79 -5.89
C VAL A 37 10.43 0.07 -6.66
N ASP A 38 11.61 -0.01 -6.07
CA ASP A 38 12.78 -0.73 -6.56
C ASP A 38 13.46 -1.50 -5.41
N PRO A 39 13.64 -2.81 -5.50
CA PRO A 39 14.22 -3.59 -4.41
C PRO A 39 15.68 -3.23 -4.11
N ARG A 40 16.39 -2.56 -5.04
CA ARG A 40 17.77 -2.09 -4.84
C ARG A 40 17.84 -1.00 -3.77
N ASP A 41 16.80 -0.19 -3.60
CA ASP A 41 16.76 0.93 -2.66
C ASP A 41 16.36 0.52 -1.24
N PHE A 42 15.84 -0.70 -1.07
CA PHE A 42 15.33 -1.17 0.21
C PHE A 42 16.36 -1.14 1.36
N ALA A 43 17.63 -1.46 1.08
CA ALA A 43 18.67 -1.42 2.10
C ALA A 43 18.92 0.00 2.62
N ALA A 44 18.79 1.02 1.76
CA ALA A 44 18.89 2.41 2.14
C ALA A 44 17.65 2.85 2.94
N ALA A 45 16.45 2.46 2.50
CA ALA A 45 15.21 2.71 3.24
C ALA A 45 15.26 2.11 4.65
N LYS A 46 15.65 0.85 4.82
CA LYS A 46 15.84 0.23 6.16
C LYS A 46 16.82 0.97 7.04
N LYS A 47 17.88 1.51 6.48
CA LYS A 47 18.89 2.24 7.25
C LYS A 47 18.34 3.54 7.83
N TYR A 48 17.52 4.28 7.08
CA TYR A 48 16.96 5.51 7.62
C TYR A 48 15.76 5.26 8.54
N VAL A 49 14.86 4.30 8.23
CA VAL A 49 13.74 3.98 9.11
C VAL A 49 14.19 3.47 10.48
N SER A 50 15.39 2.89 10.60
CA SER A 50 15.95 2.49 11.90
C SER A 50 16.06 3.66 12.89
N ARG A 51 16.08 4.91 12.40
CA ARG A 51 16.13 6.14 13.20
C ARG A 51 14.74 6.70 13.50
N TYR A 52 13.74 6.28 12.76
CA TYR A 52 12.38 6.82 12.80
C TYR A 52 11.35 5.70 13.03
N PRO A 53 11.05 5.36 14.29
CA PRO A 53 10.21 4.22 14.65
C PRO A 53 8.74 4.37 14.22
N ASN A 54 8.34 5.56 13.75
CA ASN A 54 7.06 5.84 13.15
C ASN A 54 6.99 5.48 11.65
N ILE A 55 8.11 5.12 11.02
CA ILE A 55 8.17 4.75 9.61
C ILE A 55 8.42 3.26 9.49
N ILE A 56 7.72 2.62 8.58
CA ILE A 56 7.89 1.23 8.19
C ILE A 56 8.28 1.21 6.72
N ALA A 57 9.40 0.57 6.39
CA ALA A 57 9.81 0.39 5.00
C ALA A 57 9.30 -0.95 4.45
N GLY A 58 8.73 -0.93 3.26
CA GLY A 58 8.37 -2.10 2.47
C GLY A 58 9.35 -2.36 1.34
N VAL A 59 9.62 -3.63 1.06
CA VAL A 59 10.33 -4.00 -0.15
C VAL A 59 9.33 -4.13 -1.30
N GLY A 60 9.56 -3.40 -2.38
CA GLY A 60 8.66 -3.37 -3.53
C GLY A 60 9.37 -3.45 -4.86
N LEU A 61 8.57 -3.68 -5.88
CA LEU A 61 8.94 -3.56 -7.28
C LEU A 61 7.68 -3.14 -8.05
N HIS A 62 7.62 -1.86 -8.36
CA HIS A 62 6.45 -1.27 -9.00
C HIS A 62 6.28 -1.81 -10.43
N PRO A 63 5.05 -2.16 -10.87
CA PRO A 63 4.82 -2.73 -12.20
C PRO A 63 5.26 -1.81 -13.35
N TRP A 64 5.27 -0.50 -13.16
CA TRP A 64 5.77 0.43 -14.18
C TRP A 64 7.25 0.22 -14.49
N TRP A 65 8.06 -0.09 -13.48
CA TRP A 65 9.50 -0.24 -13.64
C TRP A 65 9.89 -1.58 -14.27
N ILE A 66 9.01 -2.56 -14.20
CA ILE A 66 9.07 -3.76 -15.01
C ILE A 66 8.65 -3.44 -16.46
N ALA A 67 7.53 -2.73 -16.63
CA ALA A 67 6.97 -2.44 -17.94
C ALA A 67 7.84 -1.55 -18.80
N ASP A 68 8.55 -0.58 -18.21
CA ASP A 68 9.45 0.33 -18.94
C ASP A 68 10.93 -0.12 -18.98
N GLY A 69 11.23 -1.27 -18.40
CA GLY A 69 12.56 -1.90 -18.45
C GLY A 69 13.59 -1.31 -17.49
N ARG A 70 13.19 -0.47 -16.53
CA ARG A 70 14.09 0.00 -15.44
C ARG A 70 14.54 -1.15 -14.54
N CYS A 71 13.66 -2.13 -14.36
CA CYS A 71 13.93 -3.36 -13.62
C CYS A 71 13.72 -4.58 -14.51
N GLY A 72 14.54 -5.59 -14.33
CA GLY A 72 14.49 -6.84 -15.06
C GLY A 72 14.62 -8.05 -14.14
N THR A 73 15.08 -9.16 -14.67
CA THR A 73 15.17 -10.45 -13.94
C THR A 73 15.99 -10.34 -12.66
N ALA A 74 17.08 -9.57 -12.66
CA ALA A 74 17.93 -9.41 -11.47
C ALA A 74 17.21 -8.73 -10.31
N GLU A 75 16.39 -7.70 -10.60
CA GLU A 75 15.60 -7.00 -9.61
C GLU A 75 14.43 -7.86 -9.12
N VAL A 76 13.83 -8.68 -9.99
CA VAL A 76 12.82 -9.68 -9.61
C VAL A 76 13.44 -10.75 -8.68
N ASP A 77 14.65 -11.23 -8.99
CA ASP A 77 15.38 -12.16 -8.13
C ASP A 77 15.64 -11.56 -6.75
N LEU A 78 16.10 -10.31 -6.71
CA LEU A 78 16.37 -9.58 -5.46
C LEU A 78 15.08 -9.36 -4.66
N LEU A 79 13.97 -8.94 -5.31
CA LEU A 79 12.68 -8.81 -4.64
C LEU A 79 12.28 -10.13 -3.96
N CYS A 80 12.34 -11.25 -4.71
CA CYS A 80 11.97 -12.57 -4.18
C CYS A 80 12.89 -12.99 -3.03
N GLU A 81 14.20 -12.75 -3.12
CA GLU A 81 15.15 -13.01 -2.04
C GLU A 81 14.78 -12.24 -0.77
N LEU A 82 14.60 -10.93 -0.88
CA LEU A 82 14.22 -10.07 0.24
C LEU A 82 12.85 -10.48 0.83
N ALA A 83 11.88 -10.80 -0.02
CA ALA A 83 10.55 -11.21 0.39
C ALA A 83 10.53 -12.51 1.22
N THR A 84 11.58 -13.33 1.16
CA THR A 84 11.70 -14.51 2.06
C THR A 84 11.84 -14.13 3.53
N GLN A 85 12.31 -12.93 3.85
CA GLN A 85 12.65 -12.48 5.19
C GLN A 85 11.86 -11.23 5.64
N GLU A 86 11.31 -10.46 4.67
CA GLU A 86 10.65 -9.21 4.98
C GLU A 86 9.14 -9.38 5.17
N ARG A 87 8.63 -8.68 6.16
CA ARG A 87 7.21 -8.73 6.52
C ARG A 87 6.37 -7.76 5.70
N TYR A 88 6.94 -6.64 5.31
CA TYR A 88 6.24 -5.57 4.63
C TYR A 88 6.66 -5.51 3.17
N ILE A 89 5.69 -5.75 2.29
CA ILE A 89 5.88 -5.82 0.84
C ILE A 89 5.02 -4.71 0.20
N GLY A 90 5.63 -3.90 -0.62
CA GLY A 90 4.94 -2.82 -1.32
C GLY A 90 5.92 -1.74 -1.79
N GLU A 91 5.65 -1.18 -2.95
CA GLU A 91 4.50 -1.40 -3.81
C GLU A 91 4.77 -2.51 -4.82
N VAL A 92 3.81 -3.39 -5.02
CA VAL A 92 3.88 -4.49 -6.00
C VAL A 92 2.52 -4.64 -6.67
N GLY A 93 2.45 -5.33 -7.80
CA GLY A 93 1.17 -5.59 -8.46
C GLY A 93 1.21 -5.46 -9.97
N LEU A 94 0.10 -5.03 -10.58
CA LEU A 94 -0.11 -5.02 -12.02
C LEU A 94 -0.74 -3.70 -12.50
N ASP A 95 -0.26 -3.19 -13.64
CA ASP A 95 -0.86 -2.07 -14.36
C ASP A 95 -1.11 -2.43 -15.83
N PHE A 96 -2.38 -2.68 -16.17
CA PHE A 96 -2.82 -2.98 -17.53
C PHE A 96 -3.42 -1.75 -18.21
N SER A 97 -3.00 -0.56 -17.82
CA SER A 97 -3.38 0.66 -18.51
C SER A 97 -2.80 0.69 -19.93
N PRO A 98 -3.42 1.41 -20.87
CA PRO A 98 -2.94 1.49 -22.26
C PRO A 98 -1.49 2.00 -22.39
N ARG A 99 -0.99 2.72 -21.38
CA ARG A 99 0.40 3.18 -21.32
C ARG A 99 1.40 2.02 -21.35
N PHE A 100 1.03 0.89 -20.76
CA PHE A 100 1.89 -0.28 -20.60
C PHE A 100 1.41 -1.49 -21.42
N ALA A 101 0.60 -1.25 -22.44
CA ALA A 101 0.09 -2.30 -23.32
C ALA A 101 1.24 -3.13 -23.94
N GLY A 102 1.08 -4.46 -23.88
CA GLY A 102 2.08 -5.43 -24.36
C GLY A 102 3.10 -5.87 -23.30
N THR A 103 2.97 -5.38 -22.05
CA THR A 103 3.82 -5.82 -20.93
C THR A 103 3.05 -6.62 -19.88
N GLU A 104 1.77 -6.90 -20.12
CA GLU A 104 0.88 -7.56 -19.17
C GLU A 104 1.40 -8.93 -18.73
N GLU A 105 1.91 -9.71 -19.68
CA GLU A 105 2.47 -11.04 -19.39
C GLU A 105 3.72 -10.94 -18.51
N LEU A 106 4.62 -10.00 -18.81
CA LEU A 106 5.84 -9.79 -18.04
C LEU A 106 5.55 -9.35 -16.59
N GLN A 107 4.61 -8.41 -16.44
CA GLN A 107 4.15 -7.97 -15.12
C GLN A 107 3.52 -9.13 -14.35
N THR A 108 2.65 -9.92 -15.02
CA THR A 108 1.96 -11.07 -14.43
C THR A 108 2.97 -12.11 -13.94
N GLN A 109 3.93 -12.52 -14.76
CA GLN A 109 4.99 -13.47 -14.40
C GLN A 109 5.80 -12.98 -13.19
N THR A 110 6.10 -11.68 -13.14
CA THR A 110 6.81 -11.07 -12.00
C THR A 110 6.01 -11.17 -10.71
N PHE A 111 4.73 -10.80 -10.76
CA PHE A 111 3.86 -10.83 -9.58
C PHE A 111 3.54 -12.27 -9.14
N GLU A 112 3.31 -13.20 -10.07
CA GLU A 112 3.15 -14.63 -9.77
C GLU A 112 4.36 -15.21 -9.05
N ARG A 113 5.56 -14.89 -9.55
CA ARG A 113 6.81 -15.36 -8.93
C ARG A 113 6.97 -14.84 -7.50
N LEU A 114 6.65 -13.58 -7.25
CA LEU A 114 6.61 -13.03 -5.90
C LEU A 114 5.60 -13.80 -5.03
N CYS A 115 4.35 -13.97 -5.51
CA CYS A 115 3.30 -14.66 -4.76
C CYS A 115 3.67 -16.12 -4.44
N GLN A 116 4.32 -16.83 -5.36
CA GLN A 116 4.87 -18.17 -5.11
C GLN A 116 5.92 -18.15 -3.99
N THR A 117 6.83 -17.18 -4.02
CA THR A 117 7.83 -17.00 -2.95
C THR A 117 7.18 -16.75 -1.61
N LEU A 118 6.17 -15.86 -1.55
CA LEU A 118 5.45 -15.52 -0.32
C LEU A 118 4.69 -16.73 0.25
N SER A 119 4.10 -17.54 -0.63
CA SER A 119 3.40 -18.78 -0.24
C SER A 119 4.33 -19.82 0.37
N GLN A 120 5.55 -19.95 -0.17
CA GLN A 120 6.56 -20.89 0.30
C GLN A 120 7.26 -20.42 1.59
N HIS A 121 7.28 -19.12 1.87
CA HIS A 121 7.97 -18.49 3.00
C HIS A 121 6.98 -17.67 3.83
N SER A 122 6.11 -18.37 4.56
CA SER A 122 5.11 -17.71 5.39
C SER A 122 5.77 -16.94 6.53
N ILE A 123 5.42 -15.68 6.66
CA ILE A 123 5.80 -14.80 7.78
C ILE A 123 4.51 -14.29 8.42
N PRO A 124 4.32 -14.51 9.74
CA PRO A 124 3.13 -14.06 10.43
C PRO A 124 2.88 -12.55 10.28
N ARG A 125 1.62 -12.17 10.09
CA ARG A 125 1.18 -10.77 9.99
C ARG A 125 1.90 -10.00 8.87
N ARG A 126 2.23 -10.65 7.75
CA ARG A 126 2.75 -9.99 6.55
C ARG A 126 1.72 -9.02 5.99
N ALA A 127 2.16 -7.90 5.43
CA ALA A 127 1.29 -6.97 4.72
C ALA A 127 1.82 -6.72 3.32
N LEU A 128 0.89 -6.69 2.35
CA LEU A 128 1.17 -6.38 0.95
C LEU A 128 0.37 -5.17 0.52
N SER A 129 1.04 -4.11 0.03
CA SER A 129 0.39 -2.99 -0.64
C SER A 129 0.41 -3.21 -2.14
N ILE A 130 -0.79 -3.28 -2.74
CA ILE A 130 -1.02 -3.77 -4.09
C ILE A 130 -1.46 -2.65 -5.01
N HIS A 131 -0.69 -2.42 -6.08
CA HIS A 131 -1.07 -1.65 -7.25
C HIS A 131 -1.94 -2.50 -8.18
N ALA A 132 -3.14 -2.02 -8.54
CA ALA A 132 -4.04 -2.77 -9.42
C ALA A 132 -4.83 -1.84 -10.35
N VAL A 133 -4.25 -1.52 -11.50
CA VAL A 133 -4.92 -0.69 -12.52
C VAL A 133 -5.36 -1.58 -13.68
N ARG A 134 -6.71 -1.71 -13.85
CA ARG A 134 -7.34 -2.61 -14.84
C ARG A 134 -6.93 -4.07 -14.72
N SER A 135 -6.49 -4.50 -13.56
CA SER A 135 -5.87 -5.80 -13.31
C SER A 135 -6.32 -6.45 -12.00
N ALA A 136 -7.30 -5.86 -11.30
CA ALA A 136 -7.70 -6.33 -9.96
C ALA A 136 -8.17 -7.79 -9.97
N GLU A 137 -8.88 -8.24 -11.03
CA GLU A 137 -9.28 -9.65 -11.19
C GLU A 137 -8.06 -10.56 -11.29
N THR A 138 -7.09 -10.22 -12.15
CA THR A 138 -5.85 -10.98 -12.32
C THR A 138 -5.04 -11.05 -11.03
N VAL A 139 -4.93 -9.92 -10.30
CA VAL A 139 -4.28 -9.87 -8.98
C VAL A 139 -4.95 -10.84 -8.01
N LEU A 140 -6.28 -10.81 -7.92
CA LEU A 140 -7.05 -11.69 -7.03
C LEU A 140 -6.88 -13.17 -7.40
N ASP A 141 -6.87 -13.51 -8.69
CA ASP A 141 -6.64 -14.87 -9.18
C ASP A 141 -5.26 -15.41 -8.78
N ILE A 142 -4.21 -14.58 -8.93
CA ILE A 142 -2.84 -14.94 -8.57
C ILE A 142 -2.71 -15.15 -7.05
N LEU A 143 -3.27 -14.24 -6.25
CA LEU A 143 -3.25 -14.36 -4.79
C LEU A 143 -4.00 -15.63 -4.31
N GLU A 144 -5.15 -15.92 -4.90
CA GLU A 144 -5.96 -17.11 -4.58
C GLU A 144 -5.23 -18.40 -4.97
N THR A 145 -4.68 -18.46 -6.20
CA THR A 145 -3.91 -19.60 -6.71
C THR A 145 -2.73 -19.94 -5.81
N ASN A 146 -2.10 -18.92 -5.21
CA ASN A 146 -0.98 -19.08 -4.30
C ASN A 146 -1.41 -19.20 -2.82
N SER A 147 -2.71 -19.39 -2.54
CA SER A 147 -3.27 -19.58 -1.20
C SER A 147 -2.96 -18.45 -0.21
N LEU A 148 -2.87 -17.21 -0.69
CA LEU A 148 -2.60 -16.04 0.15
C LEU A 148 -3.87 -15.50 0.84
N PHE A 149 -5.06 -16.08 0.56
CA PHE A 149 -6.35 -15.84 1.23
C PHE A 149 -6.82 -17.05 2.04
N ASN A 150 -6.03 -17.56 2.96
CA ASN A 150 -6.38 -18.81 3.64
C ASN A 150 -7.13 -18.63 4.98
N ASN A 151 -7.54 -17.42 5.34
CA ASN A 151 -8.24 -17.09 6.60
C ASN A 151 -7.52 -17.57 7.88
N SER A 152 -6.23 -17.83 7.79
CA SER A 152 -5.38 -18.11 8.94
C SER A 152 -4.98 -16.80 9.63
N PRO A 153 -4.72 -16.79 10.94
CA PRO A 153 -4.10 -15.64 11.60
C PRO A 153 -2.74 -15.23 11.01
N ASP A 154 -2.10 -16.14 10.30
CA ASP A 154 -0.82 -15.94 9.62
C ASP A 154 -0.98 -15.52 8.15
N SER A 155 -2.22 -15.41 7.64
CA SER A 155 -2.46 -14.89 6.29
C SER A 155 -1.98 -13.45 6.17
N PRO A 156 -1.38 -13.09 5.02
CA PRO A 156 -0.99 -11.71 4.80
C PRO A 156 -2.20 -10.78 4.74
N ALA A 157 -2.06 -9.57 5.27
CA ALA A 157 -2.99 -8.49 5.02
C ALA A 157 -2.76 -7.98 3.58
N ILE A 158 -3.73 -8.19 2.72
CA ILE A 158 -3.71 -7.68 1.34
C ILE A 158 -4.39 -6.32 1.32
N ILE A 159 -3.65 -5.30 0.90
CA ILE A 159 -4.11 -3.91 0.85
C ILE A 159 -4.14 -3.47 -0.61
N PHE A 160 -5.32 -3.25 -1.17
CA PHE A 160 -5.44 -2.54 -2.43
C PHE A 160 -5.30 -1.05 -2.16
N HIS A 161 -4.20 -0.47 -2.60
CA HIS A 161 -4.07 0.98 -2.56
C HIS A 161 -4.85 1.60 -3.72
N TRP A 162 -5.46 2.76 -3.47
CA TRP A 162 -6.23 3.53 -4.48
C TRP A 162 -7.07 2.65 -5.43
N PHE A 163 -7.90 1.79 -4.89
CA PHE A 163 -8.65 0.82 -5.68
C PHE A 163 -9.47 1.47 -6.79
N SER A 164 -9.23 1.06 -8.03
CA SER A 164 -9.86 1.63 -9.24
C SER A 164 -10.58 0.59 -10.13
N GLY A 165 -10.72 -0.65 -9.67
CA GLY A 165 -11.36 -1.74 -10.37
C GLY A 165 -12.87 -1.57 -10.61
N THR A 166 -13.52 -2.63 -11.08
CA THR A 166 -14.99 -2.73 -11.25
C THR A 166 -15.69 -2.99 -9.91
N SER A 167 -17.02 -2.88 -9.91
CA SER A 167 -17.82 -3.21 -8.71
C SER A 167 -17.77 -4.69 -8.36
N ASP A 168 -17.66 -5.58 -9.34
CA ASP A 168 -17.56 -7.03 -9.12
C ASP A 168 -16.20 -7.38 -8.50
N GLU A 169 -15.12 -6.79 -8.98
CA GLU A 169 -13.78 -6.92 -8.39
C GLU A 169 -13.72 -6.37 -6.96
N LEU A 170 -14.35 -5.21 -6.70
CA LEU A 170 -14.47 -4.68 -5.34
C LEU A 170 -15.20 -5.67 -4.43
N ASN A 171 -16.32 -6.21 -4.89
CA ASN A 171 -17.11 -7.18 -4.12
C ASN A 171 -16.30 -8.46 -3.83
N ARG A 172 -15.58 -8.97 -4.83
CA ARG A 172 -14.69 -10.14 -4.66
C ARG A 172 -13.59 -9.85 -3.63
N ALA A 173 -12.86 -8.73 -3.78
CA ALA A 173 -11.79 -8.33 -2.86
C ALA A 173 -12.29 -8.16 -1.41
N ARG A 174 -13.49 -7.56 -1.22
CA ARG A 174 -14.12 -7.45 0.10
C ARG A 174 -14.46 -8.82 0.70
N ASN A 175 -15.00 -9.73 -0.10
CA ASN A 175 -15.43 -11.07 0.35
C ASN A 175 -14.25 -11.94 0.80
N VAL A 176 -13.06 -11.76 0.21
CA VAL A 176 -11.83 -12.44 0.65
C VAL A 176 -11.09 -11.70 1.76
N GLY A 177 -11.61 -10.56 2.24
CA GLY A 177 -11.12 -9.85 3.41
C GLY A 177 -10.00 -8.85 3.16
N CYS A 178 -9.82 -8.38 1.93
CA CYS A 178 -8.84 -7.35 1.61
C CYS A 178 -9.11 -6.03 2.35
N TYR A 179 -8.05 -5.30 2.62
CA TYR A 179 -8.07 -3.91 3.06
C TYR A 179 -7.99 -2.97 1.85
N PHE A 180 -8.41 -1.73 2.06
CA PHE A 180 -8.39 -0.70 1.04
C PHE A 180 -7.87 0.60 1.65
N SER A 181 -6.79 1.13 1.13
CA SER A 181 -6.31 2.45 1.52
C SER A 181 -6.88 3.51 0.59
N ILE A 182 -7.35 4.59 1.19
CA ILE A 182 -8.17 5.61 0.56
C ILE A 182 -7.44 6.95 0.63
N ASN A 183 -7.31 7.60 -0.52
CA ASN A 183 -6.74 8.93 -0.65
C ASN A 183 -7.76 9.95 -1.18
N GLU A 184 -7.43 11.24 -1.11
CA GLU A 184 -8.28 12.32 -1.59
C GLU A 184 -8.59 12.23 -3.09
N ARG A 185 -7.63 11.75 -3.91
CA ARG A 185 -7.82 11.60 -5.37
C ARG A 185 -8.87 10.55 -5.70
N MET A 186 -8.90 9.44 -4.95
CA MET A 186 -9.98 8.45 -5.05
C MET A 186 -11.32 9.08 -4.67
N LEU A 187 -11.37 9.84 -3.57
CA LEU A 187 -12.58 10.49 -3.06
C LEU A 187 -13.08 11.66 -3.96
N ALA A 188 -12.23 12.22 -4.80
CA ALA A 188 -12.64 13.22 -5.80
C ALA A 188 -13.54 12.63 -6.90
N THR A 189 -13.57 11.30 -7.07
CA THR A 189 -14.37 10.63 -8.09
C THR A 189 -15.70 10.11 -7.54
N LYS A 190 -16.77 10.14 -8.36
CA LYS A 190 -18.07 9.53 -7.96
C LYS A 190 -17.93 8.04 -7.63
N ARG A 191 -17.14 7.30 -8.43
CA ARG A 191 -16.89 5.87 -8.24
C ARG A 191 -16.13 5.59 -6.96
N GLY A 192 -15.05 6.32 -6.69
CA GLY A 192 -14.26 6.17 -5.47
C GLY A 192 -15.08 6.47 -4.21
N ARG A 193 -15.92 7.50 -4.23
CA ARG A 193 -16.84 7.81 -3.13
C ARG A 193 -17.84 6.67 -2.88
N GLU A 194 -18.40 6.09 -3.95
CA GLU A 194 -19.33 4.98 -3.84
C GLU A 194 -18.63 3.71 -3.31
N TYR A 195 -17.43 3.41 -3.79
CA TYR A 195 -16.63 2.29 -3.28
C TYR A 195 -16.27 2.45 -1.82
N THR A 196 -15.83 3.64 -1.42
CA THR A 196 -15.54 3.96 -0.01
C THR A 196 -16.78 3.77 0.87
N ARG A 197 -17.98 4.12 0.38
CA ARG A 197 -19.24 3.89 1.11
C ARG A 197 -19.50 2.40 1.32
N GLN A 198 -19.19 1.55 0.34
CA GLN A 198 -19.44 0.11 0.37
C GLN A 198 -18.40 -0.69 1.16
N ILE A 199 -17.15 -0.23 1.24
CA ILE A 199 -16.08 -0.92 1.99
C ILE A 199 -16.41 -0.91 3.48
N PRO A 200 -16.36 -2.04 4.21
CA PRO A 200 -16.55 -2.09 5.65
C PRO A 200 -15.53 -1.21 6.40
N LEU A 201 -15.94 -0.57 7.49
CA LEU A 201 -15.07 0.35 8.21
C LEU A 201 -13.82 -0.33 8.79
N ASP A 202 -13.92 -1.59 9.18
CA ASP A 202 -12.80 -2.42 9.67
C ASP A 202 -11.85 -2.91 8.57
N ARG A 203 -12.07 -2.48 7.32
CA ARG A 203 -11.23 -2.76 6.14
C ARG A 203 -10.71 -1.48 5.48
N LEU A 204 -11.00 -0.31 6.05
CA LEU A 204 -10.51 0.97 5.55
C LEU A 204 -9.18 1.35 6.20
N LEU A 205 -8.27 1.86 5.38
CA LEU A 205 -7.04 2.54 5.76
C LEU A 205 -7.02 3.91 5.09
N LEU A 206 -6.16 4.80 5.55
CA LEU A 206 -5.86 6.07 4.89
C LEU A 206 -4.51 5.99 4.22
N GLU A 207 -4.38 6.70 3.11
CA GLU A 207 -3.11 6.87 2.40
C GLU A 207 -3.01 8.25 1.76
N THR A 208 -1.79 8.64 1.39
CA THR A 208 -1.57 9.83 0.56
C THR A 208 -1.16 9.47 -0.85
N ASP A 209 -0.43 8.38 -1.04
CA ASP A 209 0.25 8.02 -2.28
C ASP A 209 1.17 9.17 -2.76
N ALA A 210 1.80 9.85 -1.80
CA ALA A 210 2.73 10.94 -2.05
C ALA A 210 4.18 10.43 -2.08
N PRO A 211 5.08 11.07 -2.87
CA PRO A 211 4.83 12.21 -3.73
C PRO A 211 4.13 11.82 -5.04
N THR A 212 3.56 12.81 -5.77
CA THR A 212 2.98 12.57 -7.09
C THR A 212 4.03 12.50 -8.20
N GLU A 213 5.17 13.15 -7.96
CA GLU A 213 6.33 13.14 -8.84
C GLU A 213 7.60 12.96 -8.00
N GLU A 214 8.59 12.26 -8.54
CA GLU A 214 9.88 12.04 -7.88
C GLU A 214 10.54 13.39 -7.51
N ASN A 215 11.08 13.48 -6.30
CA ASN A 215 11.67 14.68 -5.71
C ASN A 215 10.71 15.87 -5.51
N GLU A 216 9.40 15.65 -5.56
CA GLU A 216 8.43 16.67 -5.20
C GLU A 216 8.64 17.17 -3.77
N TYR A 217 8.46 18.49 -3.56
CA TYR A 217 8.53 19.07 -2.24
C TYR A 217 7.30 18.71 -1.41
N THR A 218 7.39 17.60 -0.69
CA THR A 218 6.38 17.13 0.24
C THR A 218 6.79 17.46 1.67
N THR A 219 5.84 17.80 2.53
CA THR A 219 6.04 18.07 3.96
C THR A 219 5.18 17.14 4.80
N ALA A 220 5.59 16.86 6.04
CA ALA A 220 4.75 16.11 6.96
C ALA A 220 3.39 16.78 7.21
N GLN A 221 3.35 18.12 7.21
CA GLN A 221 2.12 18.89 7.33
C GLN A 221 1.16 18.60 6.17
N SER A 222 1.63 18.56 4.92
CA SER A 222 0.78 18.27 3.76
C SER A 222 0.25 16.83 3.78
N LEU A 223 1.03 15.86 4.28
CA LEU A 223 0.55 14.50 4.48
C LEU A 223 -0.58 14.44 5.52
N VAL A 224 -0.39 15.09 6.68
CA VAL A 224 -1.42 15.16 7.73
C VAL A 224 -2.69 15.82 7.22
N GLU A 225 -2.58 16.93 6.48
CA GLU A 225 -3.74 17.64 5.91
C GLU A 225 -4.51 16.76 4.93
N SER A 226 -3.82 16.06 4.04
CA SER A 226 -4.42 15.13 3.09
C SER A 226 -5.15 13.97 3.78
N LEU A 227 -4.51 13.31 4.75
CA LEU A 227 -5.13 12.22 5.50
C LEU A 227 -6.33 12.69 6.32
N THR A 228 -6.27 13.89 6.91
CA THR A 228 -7.38 14.48 7.67
C THR A 228 -8.55 14.77 6.75
N SER A 229 -8.31 15.42 5.60
CA SER A 229 -9.34 15.69 4.60
C SER A 229 -9.99 14.39 4.07
N ALA A 230 -9.19 13.34 3.84
CA ALA A 230 -9.70 12.03 3.46
C ALA A 230 -10.60 11.43 4.54
N SER A 231 -10.18 11.50 5.83
CA SER A 231 -10.96 10.96 6.95
C SER A 231 -12.29 11.70 7.15
N GLU A 232 -12.31 13.03 7.01
CA GLU A 232 -13.51 13.86 7.05
C GLU A 232 -14.49 13.49 5.92
N SER A 233 -13.98 13.33 4.70
CA SER A 233 -14.78 12.89 3.55
C SER A 233 -15.38 11.49 3.76
N ILE A 234 -14.63 10.56 4.36
CA ILE A 234 -15.12 9.22 4.72
C ILE A 234 -16.21 9.32 5.79
N ALA A 235 -16.04 10.21 6.78
CA ALA A 235 -17.03 10.44 7.85
C ALA A 235 -18.37 10.89 7.27
N GLU A 236 -18.36 11.84 6.33
CA GLU A 236 -19.55 12.26 5.59
C GLU A 236 -20.19 11.10 4.82
N LEU A 237 -19.40 10.34 4.05
CA LEU A 237 -19.87 9.23 3.24
C LEU A 237 -20.52 8.12 4.06
N LYS A 238 -19.99 7.86 5.25
CA LYS A 238 -20.48 6.81 6.15
C LYS A 238 -21.48 7.32 7.18
N ASN A 239 -21.80 8.62 7.18
CA ASN A 239 -22.65 9.28 8.17
C ASN A 239 -22.20 8.95 9.60
N ARG A 240 -20.92 9.21 9.89
CA ARG A 240 -20.25 8.97 11.17
C ARG A 240 -19.50 10.22 11.62
N ASP A 241 -19.15 10.28 12.88
CA ASP A 241 -18.25 11.29 13.43
C ASP A 241 -16.82 11.10 12.90
N ALA A 242 -16.12 12.21 12.58
CA ALA A 242 -14.77 12.16 12.03
C ALA A 242 -13.77 11.46 12.96
N ARG A 243 -13.86 11.74 14.28
CA ARG A 243 -12.99 11.08 15.29
C ARG A 243 -13.23 9.57 15.36
N HIS A 244 -14.48 9.13 15.12
CA HIS A 244 -14.78 7.71 15.05
C HIS A 244 -14.10 7.06 13.84
N ILE A 245 -14.09 7.72 12.68
CA ILE A 245 -13.37 7.24 11.49
C ILE A 245 -11.86 7.20 11.74
N GLU A 246 -11.26 8.28 12.23
CA GLU A 246 -9.84 8.37 12.55
C GLU A 246 -9.41 7.25 13.52
N SER A 247 -10.17 7.06 14.60
CA SER A 247 -9.89 6.00 15.56
C SER A 247 -9.99 4.60 14.94
N ALA A 248 -10.98 4.37 14.09
CA ALA A 248 -11.19 3.07 13.45
C ALA A 248 -10.08 2.76 12.43
N VAL A 249 -9.72 3.70 11.55
CA VAL A 249 -8.67 3.49 10.54
C VAL A 249 -7.28 3.35 11.19
N LEU A 250 -7.02 4.09 12.27
CA LEU A 250 -5.78 3.93 13.05
C LEU A 250 -5.73 2.56 13.74
N ALA A 251 -6.85 2.07 14.28
CA ALA A 251 -6.93 0.73 14.87
C ALA A 251 -6.70 -0.36 13.81
N ASN A 252 -7.25 -0.19 12.60
CA ASN A 252 -7.00 -1.08 11.47
C ASN A 252 -5.50 -1.09 11.11
N SER A 253 -4.88 0.09 10.99
CA SER A 253 -3.44 0.20 10.74
C SER A 253 -2.61 -0.50 11.83
N ARG A 254 -2.95 -0.33 13.10
CA ARG A 254 -2.28 -1.02 14.23
C ARG A 254 -2.44 -2.55 14.18
N SER A 255 -3.52 -3.05 13.61
CA SER A 255 -3.71 -4.50 13.46
C SER A 255 -2.80 -5.13 12.40
N ILE A 256 -2.35 -4.32 11.43
CA ILE A 256 -1.52 -4.73 10.29
C ILE A 256 -0.05 -4.42 10.53
N PHE A 257 0.23 -3.19 10.91
CA PHE A 257 1.57 -2.64 11.02
C PHE A 257 2.05 -2.60 12.47
N ASP A 258 3.31 -2.99 12.70
CA ASP A 258 3.95 -2.88 14.01
C ASP A 258 4.68 -1.53 14.12
N PHE A 259 3.95 -0.49 14.42
CA PHE A 259 4.53 0.79 14.80
C PHE A 259 4.40 1.03 16.32
N ARG A 260 5.41 1.65 16.89
CA ARG A 260 5.55 1.88 18.33
C ARG A 260 5.29 3.33 18.71
#